data_0cd5edbebb9626391ba6e6c59c3b6dec
#
_entry.id   0cd5edbebb9626391ba6e6c59c3b6dec
#
_cell.length_a   1.000
_cell.length_b   1.000
_cell.length_c   1.000
_cell.angle_alpha   90.00
_cell.angle_beta   90.00
_cell.angle_gamma   90.00
#
_symmetry.space_group_name_H-M   'P 1'
#
loop_
_entity.id
_entity.type
_entity.pdbx_description
1 polymer ?
#
loop_
_entity_poly.entity_id
_entity_poly.type
_entity_poly.pdbx_seq_one_letter_code
_entity_poly.pdbx_strand_id
1 'polypeptide(L)'
;MISIEDVIRIMIEAHEGQKDLDGKPEILHPLAVGLAGTNREEVITGFLHDVVEDSKLTLKDLCKRGVEENVINALKLLTHDKSKSTYEEYINKRTIISTLG
;
A
#
# COMPACT_ATOMS: atom_id res chain seq x y z
N MET A 1 3.50 -3.90 -16.91
CA MET A 1 3.24 -3.90 -15.44
C MET A 1 4.50 -3.52 -14.69
N ILE A 2 4.34 -2.73 -13.65
CA ILE A 2 5.48 -2.35 -12.82
C ILE A 2 6.07 -3.58 -12.12
N SER A 3 7.38 -3.61 -11.93
CA SER A 3 8.02 -4.68 -11.16
C SER A 3 7.84 -4.47 -9.66
N ILE A 4 7.92 -5.55 -8.89
CA ILE A 4 7.88 -5.45 -7.42
C ILE A 4 9.05 -4.59 -6.93
N GLU A 5 10.21 -4.73 -7.54
CA GLU A 5 11.39 -3.94 -7.19
C GLU A 5 11.13 -2.45 -7.37
N ASP A 6 10.47 -2.07 -8.45
CA ASP A 6 10.14 -0.65 -8.70
C ASP A 6 9.09 -0.15 -7.71
N VAL A 7 8.13 -0.99 -7.33
CA VAL A 7 7.17 -0.64 -6.28
C VAL A 7 7.90 -0.37 -4.96
N ILE A 8 8.86 -1.21 -4.61
CA ILE A 8 9.66 -1.04 -3.40
C ILE A 8 10.47 0.27 -3.47
N ARG A 9 11.02 0.60 -4.64
CA ARG A 9 11.74 1.87 -4.82
C ARG A 9 10.82 3.07 -4.60
N ILE A 10 9.59 3.01 -5.08
CA ILE A 10 8.58 4.06 -4.83
C ILE A 10 8.32 4.18 -3.32
N MET A 11 8.15 3.06 -2.65
CA MET A 11 7.90 3.03 -1.20
C MET A 11 9.08 3.65 -0.44
N ILE A 12 10.31 3.31 -0.82
CA ILE A 12 11.52 3.89 -0.22
C ILE A 12 11.54 5.41 -0.44
N GLU A 13 11.31 5.85 -1.68
CA GLU A 13 11.30 7.27 -2.04
C GLU A 13 10.27 8.04 -1.21
N ALA A 14 9.07 7.46 -1.06
CA ALA A 14 7.97 8.10 -0.35
C ALA A 14 8.21 8.24 1.15
N HIS A 15 8.83 7.24 1.77
CA HIS A 15 8.93 7.14 3.22
C HIS A 15 10.33 7.40 3.77
N GLU A 16 11.29 7.73 2.90
CA GLU A 16 12.67 7.97 3.33
C GLU A 16 12.73 9.06 4.40
N GLY A 17 13.38 8.76 5.50
CA GLY A 17 13.52 9.70 6.60
C GLY A 17 12.33 9.81 7.54
N GLN A 18 11.20 9.18 7.22
CA GLN A 18 10.03 9.19 8.09
C GLN A 18 10.20 8.18 9.23
N LYS A 19 9.71 8.53 10.40
CA LYS A 19 9.77 7.66 11.57
C LYS A 19 8.38 7.50 12.18
N ASP A 20 8.13 6.31 12.75
CA ASP A 20 6.88 6.05 13.45
C ASP A 20 6.94 6.63 14.89
N LEU A 21 5.87 6.41 15.65
CA LEU A 21 5.77 6.94 17.02
C LEU A 21 6.84 6.37 17.96
N ASP A 22 7.37 5.19 17.64
CA ASP A 22 8.42 4.55 18.43
C ASP A 22 9.83 4.93 17.95
N GLY A 23 9.93 5.81 16.96
CA GLY A 23 11.22 6.25 16.41
C GLY A 23 11.83 5.28 15.40
N LYS A 24 11.10 4.25 14.99
CA LYS A 24 11.56 3.30 13.98
C LYS A 24 11.24 3.82 12.57
N PRO A 25 11.97 3.37 11.54
CA PRO A 25 11.65 3.78 10.18
C PRO A 25 10.20 3.46 9.81
N GLU A 26 9.47 4.46 9.35
CA GLU A 26 8.06 4.32 8.97
C GLU A 26 7.85 3.26 7.90
N ILE A 27 8.81 3.08 7.01
CA ILE A 27 8.74 2.11 5.90
C ILE A 27 8.50 0.67 6.38
N LEU A 28 8.85 0.34 7.61
CA LEU A 28 8.65 -1.00 8.14
C LEU A 28 7.17 -1.39 8.19
N HIS A 29 6.28 -0.41 8.36
CA HIS A 29 4.85 -0.64 8.39
C HIS A 29 4.29 -1.05 7.01
N PRO A 30 4.40 -0.23 5.95
CA PRO A 30 3.90 -0.66 4.64
C PRO A 30 4.63 -1.89 4.10
N LEU A 31 5.90 -2.06 4.46
CA LEU A 31 6.64 -3.26 4.08
C LEU A 31 5.98 -4.51 4.68
N ALA A 32 5.67 -4.49 5.98
CA ALA A 32 5.02 -5.61 6.66
C ALA A 32 3.63 -5.87 6.08
N VAL A 33 2.87 -4.82 5.83
CA VAL A 33 1.52 -4.94 5.27
C VAL A 33 1.56 -5.58 3.88
N GLY A 34 2.47 -5.14 3.03
CA GLY A 34 2.61 -5.71 1.68
C GLY A 34 3.05 -7.18 1.72
N LEU A 35 4.01 -7.51 2.60
CA LEU A 35 4.49 -8.87 2.73
C LEU A 35 3.42 -9.84 3.24
N ALA A 36 2.38 -9.35 3.91
CA ALA A 36 1.25 -10.15 4.35
C ALA A 36 0.25 -10.45 3.23
N GLY A 37 0.38 -9.81 2.08
CA GLY A 37 -0.52 -10.04 0.94
C GLY A 37 -0.36 -11.45 0.37
N THR A 38 -1.45 -12.00 -0.15
CA THR A 38 -1.49 -13.36 -0.67
C THR A 38 -1.46 -13.42 -2.20
N ASN A 39 -1.51 -12.27 -2.86
CA ASN A 39 -1.39 -12.18 -4.31
C ASN A 39 -0.74 -10.85 -4.67
N ARG A 40 -0.41 -10.68 -5.96
CA ARG A 40 0.29 -9.50 -6.44
C ARG A 40 -0.45 -8.20 -6.13
N GLU A 41 -1.76 -8.16 -6.35
CA GLU A 41 -2.55 -6.95 -6.09
C GLU A 41 -2.47 -6.55 -4.62
N GLU A 42 -2.62 -7.52 -3.72
CA GLU A 42 -2.56 -7.26 -2.27
C GLU A 42 -1.17 -6.80 -1.84
N VAL A 43 -0.13 -7.42 -2.36
CA VAL A 43 1.25 -7.06 -2.03
C VAL A 43 1.53 -5.61 -2.46
N ILE A 44 1.23 -5.27 -3.71
CA ILE A 44 1.52 -3.92 -4.22
C ILE A 44 0.65 -2.88 -3.54
N THR A 45 -0.64 -3.17 -3.35
CA THR A 45 -1.54 -2.25 -2.66
C THR A 45 -1.05 -2.02 -1.22
N GLY A 46 -0.60 -3.07 -0.55
CA GLY A 46 -0.05 -2.97 0.79
C GLY A 46 1.20 -2.09 0.85
N PHE A 47 2.12 -2.27 -0.10
CA PHE A 47 3.32 -1.44 -0.17
C PHE A 47 3.00 0.04 -0.43
N LEU A 48 1.94 0.33 -1.20
CA LEU A 48 1.65 1.68 -1.65
C LEU A 48 0.54 2.39 -0.88
N HIS A 49 -0.14 1.71 0.06
CA HIS A 49 -1.33 2.28 0.70
C HIS A 49 -1.05 3.59 1.44
N ASP A 50 0.11 3.75 2.06
CA ASP A 50 0.47 4.98 2.78
C ASP A 50 1.23 5.99 1.90
N VAL A 51 1.65 5.60 0.69
CA VAL A 51 2.45 6.48 -0.17
C VAL A 51 1.68 7.75 -0.52
N VAL A 52 0.42 7.60 -0.93
CA VAL A 52 -0.39 8.75 -1.34
C VAL A 52 -0.72 9.65 -0.15
N GLU A 53 -0.94 9.09 1.04
CA GLU A 53 -1.29 9.86 2.22
C GLU A 53 -0.08 10.55 2.86
N ASP A 54 1.06 9.88 2.89
CA ASP A 54 2.22 10.30 3.67
C ASP A 54 3.36 10.89 2.84
N SER A 55 3.15 11.07 1.54
CA SER A 55 4.18 11.66 0.67
C SER A 55 3.53 12.60 -0.34
N LYS A 56 4.36 13.20 -1.20
CA LYS A 56 3.90 14.09 -2.26
C LYS A 56 3.41 13.35 -3.50
N LEU A 57 3.60 12.03 -3.55
CA LEU A 57 3.19 11.23 -4.70
C LEU A 57 1.67 11.05 -4.73
N THR A 58 1.09 11.28 -5.90
CA THR A 58 -0.36 11.14 -6.11
C THR A 58 -0.66 9.84 -6.84
N LEU A 59 -1.94 9.47 -6.88
CA LEU A 59 -2.38 8.31 -7.68
C LEU A 59 -2.00 8.49 -9.15
N LYS A 60 -2.08 9.73 -9.66
CA LYS A 60 -1.68 10.02 -11.03
C LYS A 60 -0.20 9.75 -11.25
N ASP A 61 0.65 10.11 -10.29
CA ASP A 61 2.09 9.82 -10.34
C ASP A 61 2.34 8.32 -10.38
N LEU A 62 1.64 7.55 -9.55
CA LEU A 62 1.77 6.10 -9.52
C LEU A 62 1.34 5.49 -10.86
N CYS A 63 0.25 5.99 -11.43
CA CYS A 63 -0.22 5.55 -12.74
C CYS A 63 0.84 5.79 -13.81
N LYS A 64 1.46 6.97 -13.81
CA LYS A 64 2.53 7.32 -14.75
C LYS A 64 3.76 6.43 -14.59
N ARG A 65 4.00 5.93 -13.39
CA ARG A 65 5.15 5.07 -13.11
C ARG A 65 4.87 3.59 -13.38
N GLY A 66 3.69 3.28 -13.92
CA GLY A 66 3.37 1.94 -14.38
C GLY A 66 2.56 1.07 -13.42
N VAL A 67 2.06 1.65 -12.33
CA VAL A 67 1.20 0.90 -11.40
C VAL A 67 -0.10 0.54 -12.11
N GLU A 68 -0.49 -0.74 -12.06
CA GLU A 68 -1.64 -1.26 -12.78
C GLU A 68 -2.96 -0.67 -12.28
N GLU A 69 -3.95 -0.64 -13.18
CA GLU A 69 -5.25 -0.05 -12.90
C GLU A 69 -5.97 -0.70 -11.71
N ASN A 70 -5.88 -2.02 -11.56
CA ASN A 70 -6.53 -2.70 -10.44
C ASN A 70 -5.96 -2.26 -9.09
N VAL A 71 -4.66 -2.00 -9.02
CA VAL A 71 -4.02 -1.47 -7.81
C VAL A 71 -4.44 -0.02 -7.58
N ILE A 72 -4.44 0.79 -8.63
CA ILE A 72 -4.89 2.20 -8.54
C ILE A 72 -6.33 2.26 -8.02
N ASN A 73 -7.21 1.41 -8.52
CA ASN A 73 -8.60 1.36 -8.07
C ASN A 73 -8.70 0.95 -6.60
N ALA A 74 -7.91 -0.02 -6.17
CA ALA A 74 -7.87 -0.44 -4.77
C ALA A 74 -7.40 0.71 -3.87
N LEU A 75 -6.37 1.45 -4.30
CA LEU A 75 -5.87 2.60 -3.55
C LEU A 75 -6.91 3.72 -3.47
N LYS A 76 -7.69 3.95 -4.54
CA LYS A 76 -8.79 4.93 -4.53
C LYS A 76 -9.84 4.57 -3.49
N LEU A 77 -10.22 3.31 -3.40
CA LEU A 77 -11.21 2.85 -2.43
C LEU A 77 -10.73 3.09 -1.00
N LEU A 78 -9.47 2.80 -0.73
CA LEU A 78 -8.88 3.01 0.59
C LEU A 78 -8.83 4.49 0.95
N THR A 79 -8.52 5.34 -0.01
CA THR A 79 -8.45 6.79 0.20
C THR A 79 -9.82 7.38 0.47
N HIS A 80 -10.85 6.91 -0.23
CA HIS A 80 -12.21 7.41 -0.03
C HIS A 80 -12.83 6.98 1.29
N ASP A 81 -12.47 5.82 1.80
CA ASP A 81 -13.06 5.24 3.01
C ASP A 81 -12.16 5.33 4.24
N LYS A 82 -11.19 6.21 4.24
CA LYS A 82 -10.22 6.27 5.35
C LYS A 82 -10.86 6.63 6.70
N SER A 83 -12.08 7.18 6.71
CA SER A 83 -12.81 7.43 7.94
C SER A 83 -13.56 6.20 8.45
N LYS A 84 -13.68 5.14 7.65
CA LYS A 84 -14.49 3.96 7.94
C LYS A 84 -13.70 2.69 8.11
N SER A 85 -12.54 2.56 7.45
CA SER A 85 -11.70 1.37 7.56
C SER A 85 -10.25 1.70 7.26
N THR A 86 -9.35 0.93 7.86
CA THR A 86 -7.92 0.99 7.56
C THR A 86 -7.60 -0.07 6.52
N TYR A 87 -6.40 0.01 5.92
CA TYR A 87 -5.93 -1.02 5.01
C TYR A 87 -5.85 -2.37 5.74
N GLU A 88 -5.39 -2.37 6.99
CA GLU A 88 -5.30 -3.59 7.79
C GLU A 88 -6.66 -4.24 7.96
N GLU A 89 -7.72 -3.47 8.22
CA GLU A 89 -9.07 -4.00 8.31
C GLU A 89 -9.53 -4.59 6.99
N TYR A 90 -9.24 -3.93 5.89
CA TYR A 90 -9.59 -4.42 4.56
C TYR A 90 -8.91 -5.77 4.27
N ILE A 91 -7.62 -5.87 4.52
CA ILE A 91 -6.86 -7.11 4.30
C ILE A 91 -7.31 -8.20 5.26
N ASN A 92 -7.55 -7.89 6.53
CA ASN A 92 -8.03 -8.86 7.49
C ASN A 92 -9.38 -9.44 7.09
N LYS A 93 -10.29 -8.61 6.60
CA LYS A 93 -11.60 -9.07 6.11
C LYS A 93 -11.44 -10.01 4.92
N ARG A 94 -10.58 -9.67 3.97
CA ARG A 94 -10.33 -10.51 2.81
C ARG A 94 -9.66 -11.82 3.22
N THR A 95 -8.69 -11.78 4.11
CA THR A 95 -7.98 -12.96 4.59
C THR A 95 -8.94 -13.89 5.34
N ILE A 96 -9.78 -13.35 6.21
CA ILE A 96 -10.80 -14.12 6.93
C ILE A 96 -11.76 -14.79 5.95
N ILE A 97 -12.25 -14.05 4.98
CA ILE A 97 -13.16 -14.58 3.95
C ILE A 97 -12.47 -15.71 3.18
N SER A 98 -11.22 -15.50 2.78
CA SER A 98 -10.44 -16.51 2.06
C SER A 98 -10.21 -17.76 2.90
N THR A 99 -9.96 -17.59 4.19
CA THR A 99 -9.74 -18.71 5.11
C THR A 99 -11.03 -19.49 5.35
N LEU A 100 -12.15 -18.80 5.47
CA LEU A 100 -13.46 -19.42 5.71
C LEU A 100 -14.07 -19.99 4.43
N GLY A 101 -13.71 -19.44 3.30
CA GLY A 101 -14.23 -19.87 2.00
C GLY A 101 -13.45 -20.99 1.41
#